data_726f76db2c2eac77a77f54279d2f08e8
#
_entry.id   726f76db2c2eac77a77f54279d2f08e8
#
_cell.length_a   1.000
_cell.length_b   1.000
_cell.length_c   1.000
_cell.angle_alpha   90.00
_cell.angle_beta   90.00
_cell.angle_gamma   90.00
#
_symmetry.space_group_name_H-M   'P 1'
#
loop_
_entity.id
_entity.type
_entity.pdbx_description
1 polymer ?
#
loop_
_entity_poly.entity_id
_entity_poly.type
_entity_poly.pdbx_seq_one_letter_code
_entity_poly.pdbx_strand_id
1 'polypeptide(L)'
;MAPGAGLYVFKVLDYLGMGQTSDSIRALKYIKENCVRLNIKILNFSVGYLPCSDTAERIKILKLIDELWDMGVVVVAAAGNYGPAPFSVTVPGISRKIITVGSFDDIRSGKGPTDCCIVKPEILAPGHDIISLGTRDGTYVRKTGTSMATPIVSGAIALLLEKNPNMRPEAVKLALYNTCD
;
A
#
# COMPACT_ATOMS: atom_id res chain seq x y z
N MET A 1 -10.09 12.34 -2.28
CA MET A 1 -9.20 12.57 -3.41
C MET A 1 -9.83 12.07 -4.73
N ALA A 2 -10.34 10.84 -4.80
CA ALA A 2 -11.03 10.27 -5.97
C ALA A 2 -12.47 9.89 -5.57
N PRO A 3 -13.42 10.85 -5.49
CA PRO A 3 -14.76 10.62 -4.90
C PRO A 3 -15.64 9.68 -5.73
N GLY A 4 -15.35 9.52 -7.02
CA GLY A 4 -16.07 8.60 -7.90
C GLY A 4 -15.54 7.16 -7.91
N ALA A 5 -14.46 6.85 -7.17
CA ALA A 5 -13.90 5.51 -7.15
C ALA A 5 -14.78 4.54 -6.34
N GLY A 6 -15.08 3.37 -6.91
CA GLY A 6 -15.68 2.27 -6.18
C GLY A 6 -14.70 1.63 -5.20
N LEU A 7 -15.17 1.23 -4.02
CA LEU A 7 -14.33 0.66 -2.98
C LEU A 7 -14.78 -0.76 -2.60
N TYR A 8 -13.82 -1.69 -2.60
CA TYR A 8 -13.94 -3.00 -1.97
C TYR A 8 -13.07 -3.02 -0.73
N VAL A 9 -13.68 -3.16 0.44
CA VAL A 9 -12.97 -3.11 1.73
C VAL A 9 -12.81 -4.50 2.31
N PHE A 10 -11.57 -4.90 2.57
CA PHE A 10 -11.22 -6.17 3.22
C PHE A 10 -10.77 -5.90 4.65
N LYS A 11 -11.60 -6.29 5.62
CA LYS A 11 -11.25 -6.17 7.03
C LYS A 11 -10.33 -7.32 7.42
N VAL A 12 -9.03 -7.02 7.56
CA VAL A 12 -7.96 -7.97 7.95
C VAL A 12 -7.42 -7.69 9.36
N LEU A 13 -7.91 -6.64 10.01
CA LEU A 13 -7.55 -6.25 11.38
C LEU A 13 -8.81 -6.24 12.26
N ASP A 14 -8.64 -6.57 13.52
CA ASP A 14 -9.67 -6.45 14.54
C ASP A 14 -9.87 -5.00 15.01
N TYR A 15 -10.68 -4.82 16.07
CA TYR A 15 -10.98 -3.50 16.62
C TYR A 15 -9.80 -2.86 17.38
N LEU A 16 -8.78 -3.64 17.75
CA LEU A 16 -7.52 -3.18 18.35
C LEU A 16 -6.45 -2.85 17.29
N GLY A 17 -6.75 -3.06 16.00
CA GLY A 17 -5.80 -2.89 14.93
C GLY A 17 -4.81 -4.06 14.80
N MET A 18 -5.11 -5.19 15.44
CA MET A 18 -4.32 -6.41 15.36
C MET A 18 -4.89 -7.35 14.29
N GLY A 19 -4.04 -8.09 13.60
CA GLY A 19 -4.46 -9.06 12.60
C GLY A 19 -3.42 -10.13 12.38
N GLN A 20 -3.88 -11.26 11.83
CA GLN A 20 -3.00 -12.36 11.46
C GLN A 20 -2.60 -12.25 9.98
N THR A 21 -1.39 -12.62 9.68
CA THR A 21 -0.87 -12.67 8.30
C THR A 21 -1.74 -13.56 7.41
N SER A 22 -2.29 -14.65 7.97
CA SER A 22 -3.23 -15.56 7.29
C SER A 22 -4.48 -14.86 6.76
N ASP A 23 -5.00 -13.84 7.47
CA ASP A 23 -6.17 -13.08 7.03
C ASP A 23 -5.86 -12.23 5.80
N SER A 24 -4.70 -11.58 5.79
CA SER A 24 -4.21 -10.84 4.62
C SER A 24 -3.95 -11.76 3.43
N ILE A 25 -3.38 -12.94 3.66
CA ILE A 25 -3.18 -13.94 2.60
C ILE A 25 -4.53 -14.39 2.01
N ARG A 26 -5.55 -14.61 2.85
CA ARG A 26 -6.90 -14.98 2.40
C ARG A 26 -7.55 -13.87 1.57
N ALA A 27 -7.42 -12.61 2.01
CA ALA A 27 -7.90 -11.46 1.27
C ALA A 27 -7.20 -11.31 -0.09
N LEU A 28 -5.87 -11.43 -0.12
CA LEU A 28 -5.09 -11.33 -1.37
C LEU A 28 -5.45 -12.44 -2.36
N LYS A 29 -5.68 -13.66 -1.90
CA LYS A 29 -6.14 -14.75 -2.76
C LYS A 29 -7.52 -14.45 -3.37
N TYR A 30 -8.47 -13.99 -2.55
CA TYR A 30 -9.79 -13.61 -3.03
C TYR A 30 -9.70 -12.49 -4.08
N ILE A 31 -8.88 -11.46 -3.83
CA ILE A 31 -8.67 -10.37 -4.79
C ILE A 31 -8.10 -10.92 -6.09
N LYS A 32 -7.07 -11.78 -6.03
CA LYS A 32 -6.46 -12.39 -7.20
C LYS A 32 -7.45 -13.17 -8.06
N GLU A 33 -8.32 -13.96 -7.43
CA GLU A 33 -9.34 -14.77 -8.10
C GLU A 33 -10.47 -13.91 -8.73
N ASN A 34 -10.69 -12.71 -8.20
CA ASN A 34 -11.85 -11.90 -8.55
C ASN A 34 -11.52 -10.53 -9.17
N CYS A 35 -10.25 -10.11 -9.23
CA CYS A 35 -9.90 -8.75 -9.65
C CYS A 35 -10.39 -8.38 -11.05
N VAL A 36 -10.39 -9.32 -11.99
CA VAL A 36 -10.93 -9.11 -13.33
C VAL A 36 -12.45 -8.92 -13.30
N ARG A 37 -13.18 -9.83 -12.64
CA ARG A 37 -14.65 -9.78 -12.53
C ARG A 37 -15.14 -8.53 -11.80
N LEU A 38 -14.42 -8.12 -10.75
CA LEU A 38 -14.74 -6.95 -9.92
C LEU A 38 -14.13 -5.66 -10.45
N ASN A 39 -13.38 -5.72 -11.56
CA ASN A 39 -12.67 -4.59 -12.15
C ASN A 39 -11.77 -3.84 -11.14
N ILE A 40 -11.08 -4.58 -10.28
CA ILE A 40 -10.13 -4.01 -9.30
C ILE A 40 -8.88 -3.56 -10.04
N LYS A 41 -8.61 -2.26 -10.05
CA LYS A 41 -7.46 -1.65 -10.71
C LYS A 41 -6.33 -1.30 -9.73
N ILE A 42 -6.68 -1.01 -8.49
CA ILE A 42 -5.74 -0.55 -7.47
C ILE A 42 -5.95 -1.37 -6.20
N LEU A 43 -4.87 -1.84 -5.60
CA LEU A 43 -4.84 -2.42 -4.26
C LEU A 43 -4.07 -1.48 -3.33
N ASN A 44 -4.78 -0.84 -2.39
CA ASN A 44 -4.17 -0.11 -1.28
C ASN A 44 -3.91 -1.07 -0.11
N PHE A 45 -2.65 -1.29 0.22
CA PHE A 45 -2.23 -2.18 1.29
C PHE A 45 -1.52 -1.40 2.41
N SER A 46 -2.30 -0.87 3.34
CA SER A 46 -1.82 -0.03 4.47
C SER A 46 -1.54 -0.83 5.74
N VAL A 47 -1.29 -2.13 5.63
CA VAL A 47 -0.90 -3.03 6.72
C VAL A 47 0.53 -3.51 6.48
N GLY A 48 1.36 -3.50 7.52
CA GLY A 48 2.75 -3.92 7.39
C GLY A 48 3.13 -4.99 8.42
N TYR A 49 3.95 -5.93 7.99
CA TYR A 49 4.53 -6.98 8.84
C TYR A 49 6.04 -6.80 8.91
N LEU A 50 6.64 -7.03 10.08
CA LEU A 50 8.09 -6.98 10.22
C LEU A 50 8.75 -8.07 9.35
N PRO A 51 9.88 -7.78 8.68
CA PRO A 51 10.56 -8.75 7.80
C PRO A 51 11.04 -10.03 8.50
N CYS A 52 11.24 -9.97 9.81
CA CYS A 52 11.70 -11.10 10.65
C CYS A 52 10.57 -12.04 11.09
N SER A 53 9.30 -11.74 10.79
CA SER A 53 8.19 -12.66 11.01
C SER A 53 8.26 -13.84 10.03
N ASP A 54 7.48 -14.88 10.26
CA ASP A 54 7.48 -16.16 9.55
C ASP A 54 7.84 -16.06 8.07
N THR A 55 8.98 -16.65 7.70
CA THR A 55 9.54 -16.57 6.34
C THR A 55 8.60 -17.16 5.28
N ALA A 56 7.84 -18.21 5.61
CA ALA A 56 6.92 -18.85 4.68
C ALA A 56 5.71 -17.96 4.35
N GLU A 57 5.14 -17.29 5.35
CA GLU A 57 4.05 -16.34 5.15
C GLU A 57 4.52 -15.09 4.40
N ARG A 58 5.72 -14.57 4.74
CA ARG A 58 6.38 -13.47 4.02
C ARG A 58 6.49 -13.77 2.53
N ILE A 59 7.06 -14.91 2.16
CA ILE A 59 7.21 -15.34 0.76
C ILE A 59 5.86 -15.42 0.08
N LYS A 60 4.84 -15.95 0.76
CA LYS A 60 3.50 -16.11 0.21
C LYS A 60 2.81 -14.78 -0.06
N ILE A 61 2.94 -13.79 0.84
CA ILE A 61 2.41 -12.44 0.61
C ILE A 61 3.13 -11.78 -0.57
N LEU A 62 4.45 -11.78 -0.60
CA LEU A 62 5.22 -11.17 -1.67
C LEU A 62 4.86 -11.79 -3.03
N LYS A 63 4.74 -13.11 -3.10
CA LYS A 63 4.31 -13.81 -4.31
C LYS A 63 2.92 -13.36 -4.78
N LEU A 64 1.94 -13.30 -3.88
CA LEU A 64 0.57 -12.88 -4.22
C LEU A 64 0.52 -11.42 -4.69
N ILE A 65 1.27 -10.55 -4.05
CA ILE A 65 1.38 -9.12 -4.42
C ILE A 65 2.01 -8.96 -5.81
N ASP A 66 3.08 -9.71 -6.08
CA ASP A 66 3.75 -9.66 -7.38
C ASP A 66 2.88 -10.25 -8.50
N GLU A 67 2.12 -11.31 -8.21
CA GLU A 67 1.16 -11.89 -9.14
C GLU A 67 0.01 -10.92 -9.46
N LEU A 68 -0.52 -10.20 -8.47
CA LEU A 68 -1.54 -9.16 -8.68
C LEU A 68 -1.00 -8.02 -9.57
N TRP A 69 0.24 -7.61 -9.34
CA TRP A 69 0.91 -6.62 -10.18
C TRP A 69 1.00 -7.09 -11.63
N ASP A 70 1.44 -8.31 -11.85
CA ASP A 70 1.55 -8.92 -13.19
C ASP A 70 0.18 -9.06 -13.90
N MET A 71 -0.90 -9.22 -13.12
CA MET A 71 -2.28 -9.22 -13.61
C MET A 71 -2.82 -7.83 -13.96
N GLY A 72 -2.05 -6.77 -13.74
CA GLY A 72 -2.43 -5.40 -14.06
C GLY A 72 -3.06 -4.61 -12.91
N VAL A 73 -3.02 -5.11 -11.68
CA VAL A 73 -3.46 -4.38 -10.50
C VAL A 73 -2.31 -3.53 -9.97
N VAL A 74 -2.50 -2.22 -9.90
CA VAL A 74 -1.51 -1.32 -9.29
C VAL A 74 -1.53 -1.52 -7.78
N VAL A 75 -0.46 -2.10 -7.23
CA VAL A 75 -0.34 -2.34 -5.80
C VAL A 75 0.44 -1.21 -5.14
N VAL A 76 -0.18 -0.59 -4.13
CA VAL A 76 0.38 0.52 -3.34
C VAL A 76 0.45 0.07 -1.88
N ALA A 77 1.65 0.04 -1.32
CA ALA A 77 1.86 -0.44 0.04
C ALA A 77 2.52 0.61 0.94
N ALA A 78 2.20 0.60 2.22
CA ALA A 78 2.85 1.43 3.22
C ALA A 78 4.29 0.96 3.48
N ALA A 79 5.22 1.91 3.67
CA ALA A 79 6.59 1.60 4.05
C ALA A 79 6.70 1.04 5.48
N GLY A 80 5.71 1.31 6.33
CA GLY A 80 5.75 0.98 7.76
C GLY A 80 6.22 2.14 8.61
N ASN A 81 6.08 1.99 9.93
CA ASN A 81 6.36 3.06 10.91
C ASN A 81 7.47 2.65 11.89
N TYR A 82 8.50 1.95 11.40
CA TYR A 82 9.64 1.47 12.19
C TYR A 82 10.93 2.22 11.88
N GLY A 83 10.86 3.34 11.12
CA GLY A 83 11.97 4.24 10.88
C GLY A 83 12.37 5.01 12.16
N PRO A 84 13.39 5.88 12.08
CA PRO A 84 14.10 6.34 10.87
C PRO A 84 15.29 5.47 10.44
N ALA A 85 15.58 4.37 11.14
CA ALA A 85 16.73 3.51 10.83
C ALA A 85 16.58 2.87 9.42
N PRO A 86 17.69 2.62 8.70
CA PRO A 86 17.65 1.82 7.47
C PRO A 86 17.15 0.40 7.76
N PHE A 87 16.72 -0.31 6.71
CA PHE A 87 16.14 -1.65 6.77
C PHE A 87 14.83 -1.75 7.56
N SER A 88 14.11 -0.63 7.72
CA SER A 88 12.87 -0.56 8.49
C SER A 88 11.59 -0.63 7.65
N VAL A 89 11.71 -0.87 6.33
CA VAL A 89 10.56 -1.07 5.45
C VAL A 89 9.90 -2.42 5.73
N THR A 90 8.57 -2.40 5.89
CA THR A 90 7.78 -3.59 6.21
C THR A 90 7.33 -4.38 4.96
N VAL A 91 6.96 -5.64 5.16
CA VAL A 91 6.31 -6.47 4.14
C VAL A 91 4.85 -5.99 4.01
N PRO A 92 4.30 -5.80 2.79
CA PRO A 92 4.86 -6.12 1.48
C PRO A 92 5.68 -4.99 0.83
N GLY A 93 5.88 -3.85 1.48
CA GLY A 93 6.59 -2.68 0.94
C GLY A 93 8.02 -2.97 0.44
N ILE A 94 8.63 -4.06 0.88
CA ILE A 94 9.96 -4.49 0.39
C ILE A 94 9.93 -5.10 -1.03
N SER A 95 8.75 -5.39 -1.61
CA SER A 95 8.68 -5.95 -2.97
C SER A 95 9.28 -4.98 -4.00
N ARG A 96 10.06 -5.51 -4.91
CA ARG A 96 10.71 -4.74 -5.99
C ARG A 96 9.70 -4.13 -6.96
N LYS A 97 8.57 -4.81 -7.21
CA LYS A 97 7.62 -4.44 -8.25
C LYS A 97 6.73 -3.27 -7.85
N ILE A 98 6.12 -3.37 -6.68
CA ILE A 98 5.03 -2.49 -6.25
C ILE A 98 5.49 -1.06 -5.89
N ILE A 99 4.53 -0.17 -5.71
CA ILE A 99 4.76 1.18 -5.24
C ILE A 99 4.71 1.18 -3.71
N THR A 100 5.82 1.53 -3.07
CA THR A 100 5.90 1.67 -1.62
C THR A 100 5.89 3.14 -1.23
N VAL A 101 5.03 3.50 -0.31
CA VAL A 101 4.79 4.89 0.09
C VAL A 101 5.29 5.13 1.51
N GLY A 102 6.18 6.10 1.64
CA GLY A 102 6.60 6.67 2.90
C GLY A 102 5.84 7.95 3.25
N SER A 103 6.05 8.44 4.48
CA SER A 103 5.56 9.74 4.91
C SER A 103 6.76 10.70 4.97
N PHE A 104 6.68 11.85 4.31
CA PHE A 104 7.76 12.83 4.34
C PHE A 104 7.77 13.64 5.65
N ASP A 105 6.66 13.70 6.33
CA ASP A 105 6.40 14.49 7.53
C ASP A 105 6.30 13.65 8.83
N ASP A 106 6.62 12.34 8.76
CA ASP A 106 6.69 11.44 9.93
C ASP A 106 8.08 10.79 10.01
N ILE A 107 8.84 11.12 11.06
CA ILE A 107 10.18 10.57 11.31
C ILE A 107 10.19 9.05 11.43
N ARG A 108 9.07 8.43 11.81
CA ARG A 108 8.93 6.97 11.93
C ARG A 108 8.74 6.26 10.58
N SER A 109 8.61 7.02 9.49
CA SER A 109 8.47 6.42 8.15
C SER A 109 9.57 5.41 7.87
N GLY A 110 9.20 4.21 7.44
CA GLY A 110 10.14 3.14 7.10
C GLY A 110 11.10 3.57 5.98
N LYS A 111 12.39 3.23 6.14
CA LYS A 111 13.47 3.59 5.21
C LYS A 111 14.24 2.36 4.77
N GLY A 112 14.56 2.33 3.46
CA GLY A 112 15.48 1.38 2.88
C GLY A 112 16.96 1.70 3.17
N PRO A 113 17.88 0.97 2.54
CA PRO A 113 17.58 -0.11 1.58
C PRO A 113 16.90 -1.31 2.24
N THR A 114 16.29 -2.18 1.43
CA THR A 114 15.81 -3.48 1.90
C THR A 114 16.97 -4.46 2.08
N ASP A 115 16.71 -5.63 2.67
CA ASP A 115 17.67 -6.74 2.77
C ASP A 115 18.25 -7.19 1.41
N CYS A 116 17.51 -6.95 0.30
CA CYS A 116 17.96 -7.19 -1.07
C CYS A 116 18.55 -5.93 -1.73
N CYS A 117 19.00 -4.94 -0.97
CA CYS A 117 19.59 -3.69 -1.46
C CYS A 117 18.69 -2.88 -2.42
N ILE A 118 17.37 -2.97 -2.27
CA ILE A 118 16.42 -2.18 -3.05
C ILE A 118 16.15 -0.87 -2.32
N VAL A 119 16.23 0.25 -3.03
CA VAL A 119 15.87 1.56 -2.49
C VAL A 119 14.35 1.63 -2.31
N LYS A 120 13.90 1.91 -1.10
CA LYS A 120 12.50 2.06 -0.70
C LYS A 120 12.37 3.16 0.37
N PRO A 121 11.23 3.84 0.52
CA PRO A 121 10.05 3.82 -0.36
C PRO A 121 10.36 4.50 -1.71
N GLU A 122 9.53 4.25 -2.73
CA GLU A 122 9.62 4.94 -4.00
C GLU A 122 9.07 6.36 -3.97
N ILE A 123 8.00 6.56 -3.18
CA ILE A 123 7.25 7.82 -3.16
C ILE A 123 7.03 8.22 -1.71
N LEU A 124 7.11 9.51 -1.45
CA LEU A 124 6.70 10.12 -0.19
C LEU A 124 5.40 10.89 -0.39
N ALA A 125 4.51 10.82 0.58
CA ALA A 125 3.26 11.58 0.60
C ALA A 125 2.98 12.09 2.02
N PRO A 126 2.08 13.08 2.19
CA PRO A 126 1.67 13.53 3.51
C PRO A 126 1.10 12.38 4.34
N GLY A 127 1.55 12.20 5.55
CA GLY A 127 1.07 11.13 6.45
C GLY A 127 0.97 11.57 7.90
N HIS A 128 1.25 12.83 8.21
CA HIS A 128 1.16 13.39 9.56
C HIS A 128 -0.13 14.17 9.74
N ASP A 129 -0.82 13.95 10.86
CA ASP A 129 -2.06 14.66 11.24
C ASP A 129 -3.16 14.64 10.17
N ILE A 130 -3.25 13.55 9.42
CA ILE A 130 -4.25 13.40 8.37
C ILE A 130 -5.65 13.25 8.98
N ILE A 131 -6.54 14.16 8.60
CA ILE A 131 -7.95 14.12 9.01
C ILE A 131 -8.72 13.23 8.05
N SER A 132 -9.43 12.25 8.56
CA SER A 132 -10.26 11.34 7.78
C SER A 132 -11.49 10.91 8.57
N LEU A 133 -12.38 10.16 7.92
CA LEU A 133 -13.59 9.64 8.54
C LEU A 133 -13.26 8.70 9.70
N GLY A 134 -13.97 8.86 10.80
CA GLY A 134 -13.93 7.95 11.94
C GLY A 134 -14.79 6.71 11.72
N THR A 135 -14.76 5.81 12.69
CA THR A 135 -15.58 4.57 12.68
C THR A 135 -17.04 4.79 13.11
N ARG A 136 -17.35 5.96 13.64
CA ARG A 136 -18.72 6.37 13.97
C ARG A 136 -19.21 7.38 12.95
N ASP A 137 -20.47 7.27 12.56
CA ASP A 137 -21.08 8.17 11.59
C ASP A 137 -20.90 9.65 11.97
N GLY A 138 -20.52 10.46 10.99
CA GLY A 138 -20.30 11.90 11.15
C GLY A 138 -19.07 12.30 11.97
N THR A 139 -18.23 11.34 12.38
CA THR A 139 -17.00 11.66 13.13
C THR A 139 -15.79 11.74 12.22
N TYR A 140 -14.83 12.60 12.61
CA TYR A 140 -13.52 12.71 12.01
C TYR A 140 -12.44 12.38 13.03
N VAL A 141 -11.39 11.75 12.58
CA VAL A 141 -10.21 11.40 13.40
C VAL A 141 -8.93 11.90 12.72
N ARG A 142 -7.94 12.25 13.54
CA ARG A 142 -6.59 12.55 13.08
C ARG A 142 -5.72 11.33 13.29
N LYS A 143 -4.98 10.93 12.26
CA LYS A 143 -4.02 9.83 12.35
C LYS A 143 -2.73 10.19 11.64
N THR A 144 -1.62 9.58 12.13
CA THR A 144 -0.28 9.77 11.59
C THR A 144 0.33 8.40 11.27
N GLY A 145 0.97 8.31 10.11
CA GLY A 145 1.71 7.13 9.67
C GLY A 145 1.69 6.92 8.15
N THR A 146 2.55 6.07 7.67
CA THR A 146 2.62 5.70 6.26
C THR A 146 1.31 5.06 5.75
N SER A 147 0.51 4.48 6.65
CA SER A 147 -0.84 4.00 6.34
C SER A 147 -1.81 5.11 5.90
N MET A 148 -1.53 6.37 6.26
CA MET A 148 -2.30 7.56 5.84
C MET A 148 -1.74 8.15 4.54
N ALA A 149 -0.43 8.06 4.32
CA ALA A 149 0.21 8.48 3.07
C ALA A 149 -0.17 7.58 1.88
N THR A 150 -0.26 6.28 2.10
CA THR A 150 -0.55 5.28 1.06
C THR A 150 -1.85 5.54 0.30
N PRO A 151 -3.02 5.79 0.94
CA PRO A 151 -4.26 6.05 0.23
C PRO A 151 -4.26 7.39 -0.53
N ILE A 152 -3.41 8.33 -0.17
CA ILE A 152 -3.23 9.59 -0.94
C ILE A 152 -2.64 9.26 -2.32
N VAL A 153 -1.59 8.44 -2.35
CA VAL A 153 -1.00 7.97 -3.62
C VAL A 153 -1.98 7.10 -4.39
N SER A 154 -2.70 6.20 -3.72
CA SER A 154 -3.75 5.38 -4.36
C SER A 154 -4.84 6.23 -5.01
N GLY A 155 -5.26 7.32 -4.36
CA GLY A 155 -6.22 8.28 -4.91
C GLY A 155 -5.66 9.04 -6.12
N ALA A 156 -4.40 9.44 -6.10
CA ALA A 156 -3.75 10.05 -7.25
C ALA A 156 -3.67 9.10 -8.45
N ILE A 157 -3.34 7.82 -8.19
CA ILE A 157 -3.36 6.77 -9.21
C ILE A 157 -4.76 6.56 -9.79
N ALA A 158 -5.80 6.61 -8.96
CA ALA A 158 -7.17 6.49 -9.45
C ALA A 158 -7.53 7.60 -10.45
N LEU A 159 -7.13 8.84 -10.18
CA LEU A 159 -7.31 9.96 -11.11
C LEU A 159 -6.47 9.81 -12.39
N LEU A 160 -5.27 9.26 -12.28
CA LEU A 160 -4.43 8.96 -13.45
C LEU A 160 -5.05 7.88 -14.33
N LEU A 161 -5.58 6.81 -13.73
CA LEU A 161 -6.25 5.72 -14.43
C LEU A 161 -7.62 6.14 -15.00
N GLU A 162 -8.30 7.11 -14.41
CA GLU A 162 -9.52 7.70 -14.99
C GLU A 162 -9.24 8.31 -16.37
N LYS A 163 -8.10 9.02 -16.50
CA LYS A 163 -7.66 9.60 -17.77
C LYS A 163 -7.06 8.55 -18.72
N ASN A 164 -6.44 7.52 -18.20
CA ASN A 164 -5.70 6.51 -18.94
C ASN A 164 -6.07 5.09 -18.46
N PRO A 165 -7.29 4.58 -18.76
CA PRO A 165 -7.83 3.35 -18.16
C PRO A 165 -7.02 2.07 -18.41
N ASN A 166 -6.24 2.05 -19.50
CA ASN A 166 -5.46 0.90 -19.94
C ASN A 166 -3.98 0.98 -19.54
N MET A 167 -3.60 1.97 -18.72
CA MET A 167 -2.22 2.11 -18.26
C MET A 167 -1.82 0.94 -17.38
N ARG A 168 -0.69 0.29 -17.71
CA ARG A 168 -0.17 -0.83 -16.93
C ARG A 168 0.51 -0.33 -15.65
N PRO A 169 0.62 -1.18 -14.61
CA PRO A 169 1.23 -0.81 -13.34
C PRO A 169 2.63 -0.20 -13.46
N GLU A 170 3.48 -0.73 -14.34
CA GLU A 170 4.84 -0.19 -14.58
C GLU A 170 4.79 1.23 -15.14
N ALA A 171 3.87 1.48 -16.07
CA ALA A 171 3.69 2.82 -16.65
C ALA A 171 3.15 3.81 -15.63
N VAL A 172 2.23 3.38 -14.75
CA VAL A 172 1.74 4.17 -13.61
C VAL A 172 2.89 4.54 -12.69
N LYS A 173 3.70 3.55 -12.29
CA LYS A 173 4.87 3.76 -11.43
C LYS A 173 5.85 4.75 -12.04
N LEU A 174 6.16 4.60 -13.34
CA LEU A 174 7.05 5.52 -14.05
C LEU A 174 6.46 6.94 -14.18
N ALA A 175 5.16 7.06 -14.43
CA ALA A 175 4.49 8.36 -14.51
C ALA A 175 4.58 9.12 -13.19
N LEU A 176 4.38 8.43 -12.06
CA LEU A 176 4.55 9.03 -10.74
C LEU A 176 6.00 9.49 -10.51
N TYR A 177 7.01 8.68 -10.85
CA TYR A 177 8.41 9.07 -10.74
C TYR A 177 8.76 10.33 -11.53
N ASN A 178 8.20 10.47 -12.72
CA ASN A 178 8.48 11.61 -13.59
C ASN A 178 7.76 12.89 -13.18
N THR A 179 6.81 12.82 -12.25
CA THR A 179 5.97 13.97 -11.82
C THR A 179 6.16 14.32 -10.34
N CYS A 180 6.98 13.56 -9.61
CA CYS A 180 7.35 13.89 -8.23
C CYS A 180 8.61 14.76 -8.22
N ASP A 181 8.62 15.79 -7.35
CA ASP A 181 9.78 16.62 -7.03
C ASP A 181 10.72 15.94 -6.03
#